data_d78f635e9f9f040603f321951f77a81d
#
_entry.id   d78f635e9f9f040603f321951f77a81d
#
_cell.length_a   1.000
_cell.length_b   1.000
_cell.length_c   1.000
_cell.angle_alpha   90.00
_cell.angle_beta   90.00
_cell.angle_gamma   90.00
#
_symmetry.space_group_name_H-M   'P 1'
#
loop_
_entity.id
_entity.type
_entity.pdbx_description
1 polymer ?
#
loop_
_entity_poly.entity_id
_entity_poly.type
_entity_poly.pdbx_seq_one_letter_code
_entity_poly.pdbx_strand_id
1 'polypeptide(L)'
;MFERVLICTDFKDGLQRLAHYTDALAAGGMKQIVFLHVVPLLETRTVPKSDNDRVEQAQARLTAAVGKSPAGVEIHIEVRSGQSVETILQVARSYGSESIVLGSQTHSSLVDLLRGSTMTELSRRTTIPLLILRPQLIAAFTGEELRLRCQHLFRAVLVPYDGSTAANFLVEQIKQLAQKQTDRFLERCVLSWVTGDIPTQTEQNLLADIKVDLEAANLQVTTDLRRGTPLTEILEVAQMEEISTIAISTGTIGKFQEWIMASFAAELLRMSWSPVLFFPPSR
;
A
#
# COMPACT_ATOMS: atom_id res chain seq x y z
N MET A 1 -11.84 -1.60 -6.73
CA MET A 1 -10.43 -1.70 -6.33
C MET A 1 -10.31 -2.75 -5.23
N PHE A 2 -9.77 -2.51 -4.04
CA PHE A 2 -9.74 -3.54 -2.99
C PHE A 2 -10.99 -3.42 -2.11
N GLU A 3 -11.82 -4.46 -2.12
CA GLU A 3 -13.03 -4.49 -1.31
C GLU A 3 -12.79 -5.12 0.07
N ARG A 4 -11.81 -6.03 0.17
CA ARG A 4 -11.45 -6.74 1.41
C ARG A 4 -10.03 -6.36 1.84
N VAL A 5 -9.93 -5.62 2.94
CA VAL A 5 -8.66 -5.03 3.39
C VAL A 5 -8.32 -5.46 4.81
N LEU A 6 -7.07 -5.88 5.02
CA LEU A 6 -6.50 -6.16 6.33
C LEU A 6 -5.62 -4.98 6.76
N ILE A 7 -5.98 -4.30 7.83
CA ILE A 7 -5.23 -3.17 8.41
C ILE A 7 -4.48 -3.67 9.66
N CYS A 8 -3.15 -3.73 9.57
CA CYS A 8 -2.30 -4.16 10.68
C CYS A 8 -1.80 -2.95 11.46
N THR A 9 -1.90 -2.97 12.78
CA THR A 9 -1.36 -1.91 13.65
C THR A 9 -0.56 -2.50 14.82
N ASP A 10 0.52 -1.82 15.20
CA ASP A 10 1.28 -2.09 16.42
C ASP A 10 0.96 -1.08 17.54
N PHE A 11 -0.05 -0.22 17.33
CA PHE A 11 -0.43 0.92 18.18
C PHE A 11 0.61 2.05 18.30
N LYS A 12 1.74 1.96 17.63
CA LYS A 12 2.77 2.99 17.56
C LYS A 12 2.79 3.67 16.19
N ASP A 13 2.28 2.99 15.19
CA ASP A 13 2.22 3.44 13.80
C ASP A 13 1.05 4.41 13.49
N GLY A 14 0.18 4.66 14.44
CA GLY A 14 -1.00 5.52 14.26
C GLY A 14 -2.13 4.91 13.44
N LEU A 15 -1.95 3.72 12.84
CA LEU A 15 -2.96 3.08 11.98
C LEU A 15 -4.26 2.75 12.72
N GLN A 16 -4.21 2.58 14.04
CA GLN A 16 -5.43 2.43 14.85
C GLN A 16 -6.40 3.63 14.71
N ARG A 17 -5.92 4.82 14.31
CA ARG A 17 -6.80 5.97 14.02
C ARG A 17 -7.75 5.71 12.86
N LEU A 18 -7.35 4.85 11.91
CA LEU A 18 -8.20 4.49 10.76
C LEU A 18 -9.50 3.79 11.20
N ALA A 19 -9.50 3.16 12.38
CA ALA A 19 -10.68 2.52 12.94
C ALA A 19 -11.83 3.52 13.22
N HIS A 20 -11.54 4.81 13.42
CA HIS A 20 -12.55 5.84 13.55
C HIS A 20 -13.18 6.28 12.22
N TYR A 21 -12.55 5.93 11.08
CA TYR A 21 -12.92 6.39 9.74
C TYR A 21 -13.39 5.24 8.84
N THR A 22 -13.97 4.21 9.44
CA THR A 22 -14.51 3.05 8.71
C THR A 22 -15.57 3.44 7.69
N ASP A 23 -16.37 4.46 7.98
CA ASP A 23 -17.35 5.03 7.06
C ASP A 23 -16.69 5.68 5.83
N ALA A 24 -15.56 6.38 6.01
CA ALA A 24 -14.81 6.96 4.91
C ALA A 24 -14.07 5.90 4.08
N LEU A 25 -13.50 4.88 4.73
CA LEU A 25 -12.92 3.73 4.05
C LEU A 25 -13.97 2.97 3.23
N ALA A 26 -15.17 2.80 3.79
CA ALA A 26 -16.32 2.22 3.09
C ALA A 26 -16.76 3.07 1.89
N ALA A 27 -16.85 4.39 2.04
CA ALA A 27 -17.11 5.32 0.95
C ALA A 27 -16.02 5.28 -0.14
N GLY A 28 -14.80 4.87 0.22
CA GLY A 28 -13.68 4.56 -0.70
C GLY A 28 -13.74 3.18 -1.33
N GLY A 29 -14.81 2.41 -1.13
CA GLY A 29 -15.06 1.13 -1.78
C GLY A 29 -14.75 -0.12 -0.97
N MET A 30 -14.32 0.01 0.27
CA MET A 30 -14.06 -1.15 1.13
C MET A 30 -15.37 -1.73 1.67
N LYS A 31 -15.57 -3.03 1.49
CA LYS A 31 -16.75 -3.78 1.95
C LYS A 31 -16.46 -4.67 3.15
N GLN A 32 -15.20 -5.08 3.32
CA GLN A 32 -14.74 -5.82 4.49
C GLN A 32 -13.42 -5.23 4.98
N ILE A 33 -13.40 -4.83 6.25
CA ILE A 33 -12.24 -4.22 6.90
C ILE A 33 -11.88 -5.04 8.15
N VAL A 34 -10.68 -5.61 8.16
CA VAL A 34 -10.17 -6.36 9.31
C VAL A 34 -9.06 -5.55 9.95
N PHE A 35 -9.23 -5.18 11.22
CA PHE A 35 -8.16 -4.58 12.03
C PHE A 35 -7.44 -5.67 12.79
N LEU A 36 -6.13 -5.81 12.55
CA LEU A 36 -5.29 -6.81 13.19
C LEU A 36 -4.22 -6.16 14.08
N HIS A 37 -4.14 -6.63 15.31
CA HIS A 37 -2.98 -6.42 16.18
C HIS A 37 -2.36 -7.77 16.54
N VAL A 38 -1.04 -7.88 16.38
CA VAL A 38 -0.29 -9.09 16.77
C VAL A 38 0.50 -8.81 18.04
N VAL A 39 0.13 -9.51 19.10
CA VAL A 39 0.86 -9.49 20.37
C VAL A 39 2.04 -10.47 20.29
N PRO A 40 3.29 -10.01 20.43
CA PRO A 40 4.44 -10.91 20.43
C PRO A 40 4.33 -11.95 21.56
N LEU A 41 4.78 -13.16 21.28
CA LEU A 41 4.86 -14.19 22.32
C LEU A 41 5.86 -13.78 23.40
N LEU A 42 5.55 -14.12 24.65
CA LEU A 42 6.49 -13.96 25.75
C LEU A 42 7.65 -14.95 25.56
N GLU A 43 8.87 -14.44 25.53
CA GLU A 43 10.07 -15.27 25.54
C GLU A 43 10.25 -15.87 26.94
N THR A 44 9.90 -17.13 27.08
CA THR A 44 10.20 -17.93 28.30
C THR A 44 11.31 -18.92 27.97
N ARG A 45 12.07 -19.35 29.01
CA ARG A 45 13.24 -20.26 28.83
C ARG A 45 12.89 -21.61 28.22
N THR A 46 11.64 -22.01 28.17
CA THR A 46 11.24 -23.36 27.74
C THR A 46 10.20 -23.37 26.62
N VAL A 47 9.12 -22.60 26.69
CA VAL A 47 8.06 -22.57 25.68
C VAL A 47 7.50 -21.17 25.55
N PRO A 48 7.38 -20.59 24.33
CA PRO A 48 6.72 -19.30 24.14
C PRO A 48 5.27 -19.36 24.61
N LYS A 49 4.84 -18.36 25.38
CA LYS A 49 3.49 -18.30 25.96
C LYS A 49 2.75 -17.04 25.49
N SER A 50 1.44 -17.17 25.26
CA SER A 50 0.56 -16.04 25.00
C SER A 50 0.48 -15.13 26.23
N ASP A 51 0.45 -13.81 25.97
CA ASP A 51 0.17 -12.79 26.97
C ASP A 51 -1.32 -12.41 26.85
N ASN A 52 -2.17 -13.12 27.59
CA ASN A 52 -3.62 -12.94 27.51
C ASN A 52 -4.05 -11.54 27.95
N ASP A 53 -3.40 -10.96 28.95
CA ASP A 53 -3.73 -9.63 29.45
C ASP A 53 -3.49 -8.57 28.36
N ARG A 54 -2.38 -8.69 27.63
CA ARG A 54 -2.10 -7.81 26.48
C ARG A 54 -3.06 -8.03 25.33
N VAL A 55 -3.48 -9.27 25.08
CA VAL A 55 -4.49 -9.58 24.06
C VAL A 55 -5.81 -8.90 24.41
N GLU A 56 -6.29 -9.05 25.65
CA GLU A 56 -7.54 -8.44 26.11
C GLU A 56 -7.48 -6.90 26.07
N GLN A 57 -6.38 -6.29 26.51
CA GLN A 57 -6.18 -4.84 26.45
C GLN A 57 -6.18 -4.33 25.00
N ALA A 58 -5.49 -5.01 24.10
CA ALA A 58 -5.45 -4.64 22.68
C ALA A 58 -6.83 -4.79 22.02
N GLN A 59 -7.56 -5.85 22.35
CA GLN A 59 -8.93 -6.09 21.88
C GLN A 59 -9.86 -4.96 22.33
N ALA A 60 -9.84 -4.62 23.61
CA ALA A 60 -10.64 -3.53 24.17
C ALA A 60 -10.30 -2.18 23.50
N ARG A 61 -9.01 -1.91 23.27
CA ARG A 61 -8.53 -0.68 22.64
C ARG A 61 -9.01 -0.56 21.19
N LEU A 62 -8.92 -1.61 20.38
CA LEU A 62 -9.41 -1.60 18.99
C LEU A 62 -10.93 -1.50 18.94
N THR A 63 -11.64 -2.25 19.81
CA THR A 63 -13.10 -2.21 19.87
C THR A 63 -13.62 -0.81 20.21
N ALA A 64 -12.95 -0.12 21.17
CA ALA A 64 -13.30 1.26 21.51
C ALA A 64 -12.99 2.27 20.39
N ALA A 65 -12.02 1.96 19.50
CA ALA A 65 -11.65 2.82 18.40
C ALA A 65 -12.58 2.69 17.18
N VAL A 66 -13.18 1.54 16.98
CA VAL A 66 -14.11 1.31 15.85
C VAL A 66 -15.45 2.01 16.14
N GLY A 67 -15.83 2.90 15.23
CA GLY A 67 -17.13 3.57 15.27
C GLY A 67 -18.29 2.65 14.87
N LYS A 68 -19.42 3.25 14.50
CA LYS A 68 -20.55 2.48 13.95
C LYS A 68 -20.17 1.89 12.59
N SER A 69 -20.43 0.59 12.42
CA SER A 69 -20.26 -0.06 11.12
C SER A 69 -21.22 0.55 10.11
N PRO A 70 -20.75 1.05 8.96
CA PRO A 70 -21.62 1.50 7.89
C PRO A 70 -22.47 0.35 7.36
N ALA A 71 -23.68 0.64 6.85
CA ALA A 71 -24.53 -0.37 6.28
C ALA A 71 -23.84 -1.06 5.08
N GLY A 72 -23.88 -2.39 5.05
CA GLY A 72 -23.25 -3.19 3.97
C GLY A 72 -21.74 -3.36 4.07
N VAL A 73 -21.13 -2.97 5.18
CA VAL A 73 -19.68 -3.13 5.42
C VAL A 73 -19.44 -4.01 6.63
N GLU A 74 -18.60 -5.02 6.46
CA GLU A 74 -18.17 -5.93 7.52
C GLU A 74 -16.89 -5.40 8.18
N ILE A 75 -16.94 -5.20 9.50
CA ILE A 75 -15.77 -4.79 10.28
C ILE A 75 -15.43 -5.88 11.28
N HIS A 76 -14.19 -6.34 11.22
CA HIS A 76 -13.67 -7.37 12.12
C HIS A 76 -12.48 -6.83 12.92
N ILE A 77 -12.38 -7.25 14.17
CA ILE A 77 -11.26 -6.94 15.05
C ILE A 77 -10.60 -8.26 15.42
N GLU A 78 -9.35 -8.39 15.06
CA GLU A 78 -8.51 -9.55 15.34
C GLU A 78 -7.33 -9.14 16.22
N VAL A 79 -7.20 -9.80 17.37
CA VAL A 79 -6.01 -9.70 18.19
C VAL A 79 -5.47 -11.11 18.40
N ARG A 80 -4.26 -11.35 17.96
CA ARG A 80 -3.63 -12.68 17.98
C ARG A 80 -2.27 -12.62 18.65
N SER A 81 -1.91 -13.62 19.43
CA SER A 81 -0.53 -13.83 19.87
C SER A 81 0.22 -14.66 18.83
N GLY A 82 1.45 -14.25 18.51
CA GLY A 82 2.26 -15.02 17.56
C GLY A 82 3.41 -14.24 16.93
N GLN A 83 3.98 -14.83 15.91
CA GLN A 83 4.94 -14.16 15.03
C GLN A 83 4.19 -13.29 14.02
N SER A 84 4.58 -12.02 13.89
CA SER A 84 3.81 -11.03 13.12
C SER A 84 3.53 -11.47 11.69
N VAL A 85 4.54 -11.89 10.94
CA VAL A 85 4.39 -12.25 9.52
C VAL A 85 3.47 -13.46 9.33
N GLU A 86 3.69 -14.52 10.12
CA GLU A 86 2.85 -15.73 10.07
C GLU A 86 1.39 -15.42 10.36
N THR A 87 1.16 -14.65 11.43
CA THR A 87 -0.16 -14.27 11.88
C THR A 87 -0.88 -13.39 10.85
N ILE A 88 -0.18 -12.39 10.28
CA ILE A 88 -0.73 -11.54 9.22
C ILE A 88 -1.14 -12.36 7.99
N LEU A 89 -0.27 -13.26 7.54
CA LEU A 89 -0.56 -14.12 6.37
C LEU A 89 -1.73 -15.09 6.64
N GLN A 90 -1.83 -15.62 7.85
CA GLN A 90 -2.92 -16.49 8.26
C GLN A 90 -4.24 -15.73 8.26
N VAL A 91 -4.30 -14.56 8.90
CA VAL A 91 -5.50 -13.73 8.96
C VAL A 91 -5.89 -13.22 7.57
N ALA A 92 -4.93 -12.75 6.78
CA ALA A 92 -5.20 -12.31 5.40
C ALA A 92 -5.86 -13.42 4.56
N ARG A 93 -5.40 -14.67 4.71
CA ARG A 93 -6.02 -15.82 4.02
C ARG A 93 -7.41 -16.15 4.54
N SER A 94 -7.61 -16.16 5.87
CA SER A 94 -8.91 -16.53 6.47
C SER A 94 -10.02 -15.54 6.11
N TYR A 95 -9.68 -14.26 5.88
CA TYR A 95 -10.62 -13.23 5.45
C TYR A 95 -10.62 -12.97 3.94
N GLY A 96 -9.81 -13.69 3.18
CA GLY A 96 -9.68 -13.47 1.73
C GLY A 96 -9.26 -12.05 1.38
N SER A 97 -8.37 -11.45 2.17
CA SER A 97 -7.94 -10.06 2.01
C SER A 97 -7.27 -9.83 0.66
N GLU A 98 -7.64 -8.75 -0.01
CA GLU A 98 -7.13 -8.35 -1.33
C GLU A 98 -5.97 -7.35 -1.21
N SER A 99 -5.83 -6.71 -0.06
CA SER A 99 -4.71 -5.83 0.27
C SER A 99 -4.42 -5.88 1.76
N ILE A 100 -3.14 -5.71 2.12
CA ILE A 100 -2.66 -5.60 3.50
C ILE A 100 -2.11 -4.19 3.70
N VAL A 101 -2.64 -3.48 4.69
CA VAL A 101 -2.19 -2.13 5.06
C VAL A 101 -1.22 -2.22 6.24
N LEU A 102 -0.07 -1.60 6.09
CA LEU A 102 1.02 -1.59 7.06
C LEU A 102 1.48 -0.16 7.35
N GLY A 103 1.90 0.10 8.58
CA GLY A 103 2.67 1.30 8.92
C GLY A 103 4.16 1.11 8.61
N SER A 104 4.79 2.11 7.99
CA SER A 104 6.25 2.09 7.87
C SER A 104 6.89 2.44 9.21
N GLN A 105 7.94 1.74 9.61
CA GLN A 105 8.68 2.11 10.82
C GLN A 105 9.52 3.38 10.60
N THR A 106 9.43 4.32 11.54
CA THR A 106 9.96 5.68 11.39
C THR A 106 11.44 5.84 11.77
N HIS A 107 12.02 4.86 12.43
CA HIS A 107 13.34 4.97 13.07
C HIS A 107 14.39 3.98 12.56
N SER A 108 14.08 3.19 11.56
CA SER A 108 15.06 2.26 11.01
C SER A 108 15.91 2.93 9.92
N SER A 109 17.19 2.62 9.91
CA SER A 109 18.08 2.98 8.81
C SER A 109 17.54 2.39 7.50
N LEU A 110 17.93 2.91 6.34
CA LEU A 110 17.56 2.33 5.02
C LEU A 110 17.84 0.82 4.96
N VAL A 111 18.88 0.38 5.66
CA VAL A 111 19.29 -1.03 5.76
C VAL A 111 18.28 -1.84 6.59
N ASP A 112 17.71 -1.26 7.64
CA ASP A 112 16.75 -1.96 8.51
C ASP A 112 15.35 -2.04 7.89
N LEU A 113 14.96 -1.06 7.07
CA LEU A 113 13.73 -1.13 6.25
C LEU A 113 13.76 -2.31 5.27
N LEU A 114 14.95 -2.68 4.80
CA LEU A 114 15.16 -3.75 3.82
C LEU A 114 15.65 -5.07 4.43
N ARG A 115 16.15 -5.07 5.67
CA ARG A 115 16.65 -6.26 6.35
C ARG A 115 15.78 -6.63 7.55
N GLY A 116 14.95 -7.67 7.40
CA GLY A 116 14.22 -8.27 8.52
C GLY A 116 12.97 -7.53 8.98
N SER A 117 12.50 -6.50 8.26
CA SER A 117 11.22 -5.85 8.56
C SER A 117 10.05 -6.75 8.18
N THR A 118 8.95 -6.65 8.93
CA THR A 118 7.68 -7.34 8.62
C THR A 118 7.26 -7.11 7.16
N MET A 119 7.46 -5.90 6.62
CA MET A 119 7.16 -5.57 5.23
C MET A 119 8.01 -6.38 4.25
N THR A 120 9.33 -6.45 4.45
CA THR A 120 10.25 -7.17 3.56
C THR A 120 9.96 -8.68 3.55
N GLU A 121 9.68 -9.24 4.71
CA GLU A 121 9.34 -10.66 4.80
C GLU A 121 7.97 -10.95 4.18
N LEU A 122 6.96 -10.11 4.41
CA LEU A 122 5.64 -10.22 3.78
C LEU A 122 5.76 -10.12 2.25
N SER A 123 6.51 -9.15 1.72
CA SER A 123 6.68 -8.98 0.27
C SER A 123 7.27 -10.20 -0.44
N ARG A 124 8.08 -10.99 0.28
CA ARG A 124 8.64 -12.24 -0.23
C ARG A 124 7.69 -13.44 -0.10
N ARG A 125 6.70 -13.38 0.78
CA ARG A 125 5.87 -14.53 1.17
C ARG A 125 4.42 -14.43 0.72
N THR A 126 3.98 -13.27 0.24
CA THR A 126 2.62 -13.05 -0.26
C THR A 126 2.61 -12.55 -1.69
N THR A 127 1.50 -12.77 -2.39
CA THR A 127 1.16 -12.12 -3.65
C THR A 127 0.10 -11.03 -3.44
N ILE A 128 -0.37 -10.86 -2.20
CA ILE A 128 -1.35 -9.82 -1.85
C ILE A 128 -0.64 -8.46 -1.86
N PRO A 129 -1.14 -7.45 -2.55
CA PRO A 129 -0.60 -6.09 -2.53
C PRO A 129 -0.50 -5.52 -1.12
N LEU A 130 0.61 -4.83 -0.85
CA LEU A 130 0.91 -4.20 0.43
C LEU A 130 0.77 -2.68 0.29
N LEU A 131 -0.16 -2.06 1.02
CA LEU A 131 -0.28 -0.62 1.11
C LEU A 131 0.48 -0.11 2.34
N ILE A 132 1.50 0.68 2.10
CA ILE A 132 2.37 1.21 3.15
C ILE A 132 2.00 2.66 3.43
N LEU A 133 1.64 2.94 4.67
CA LEU A 133 1.31 4.28 5.16
C LEU A 133 2.42 4.79 6.08
N ARG A 134 2.73 6.07 5.98
CA ARG A 134 3.70 6.71 6.89
C ARG A 134 2.98 7.17 8.16
N PRO A 135 3.37 6.68 9.34
CA PRO A 135 2.74 7.02 10.61
C PRO A 135 2.73 8.51 10.91
N GLN A 136 3.81 9.22 10.53
CA GLN A 136 3.90 10.66 10.74
C GLN A 136 2.81 11.42 10.00
N LEU A 137 2.46 10.99 8.78
CA LEU A 137 1.39 11.62 8.00
C LEU A 137 0.05 11.38 8.65
N ILE A 138 -0.22 10.13 9.08
CA ILE A 138 -1.47 9.81 9.77
C ILE A 138 -1.60 10.59 11.08
N ALA A 139 -0.50 10.74 11.83
CA ALA A 139 -0.49 11.47 13.10
C ALA A 139 -0.67 12.98 12.92
N ALA A 140 -0.13 13.55 11.81
CA ALA A 140 -0.19 14.98 11.54
C ALA A 140 -1.53 15.46 10.97
N PHE A 141 -2.30 14.60 10.32
CA PHE A 141 -3.57 14.98 9.70
C PHE A 141 -4.65 15.30 10.74
N THR A 142 -5.41 16.36 10.47
CA THR A 142 -6.69 16.62 11.15
C THR A 142 -7.68 15.47 10.88
N GLY A 143 -8.76 15.43 11.65
CA GLY A 143 -9.81 14.43 11.45
C GLY A 143 -10.46 14.53 10.07
N GLU A 144 -10.66 15.75 9.56
CA GLU A 144 -11.26 16.03 8.25
C GLU A 144 -10.35 15.58 7.11
N GLU A 145 -9.05 15.91 7.19
CA GLU A 145 -8.06 15.49 6.21
C GLU A 145 -7.92 13.96 6.16
N LEU A 146 -7.88 13.31 7.33
CA LEU A 146 -7.76 11.86 7.40
C LEU A 146 -9.01 11.17 6.82
N ARG A 147 -10.20 11.72 7.07
CA ARG A 147 -11.45 11.25 6.48
C ARG A 147 -11.41 11.29 4.96
N LEU A 148 -11.05 12.44 4.37
CA LEU A 148 -10.95 12.59 2.92
C LEU A 148 -9.88 11.66 2.32
N ARG A 149 -8.75 11.49 2.99
CA ARG A 149 -7.69 10.58 2.54
C ARG A 149 -8.13 9.11 2.59
N CYS A 150 -8.88 8.70 3.61
CA CYS A 150 -9.46 7.37 3.69
C CYS A 150 -10.46 7.13 2.54
N GLN A 151 -11.31 8.11 2.26
CA GLN A 151 -12.30 8.01 1.18
C GLN A 151 -11.66 7.97 -0.21
N HIS A 152 -10.57 8.71 -0.42
CA HIS A 152 -9.92 8.85 -1.73
C HIS A 152 -8.60 8.08 -1.83
N LEU A 153 -8.39 7.08 -0.96
CA LEU A 153 -7.11 6.37 -0.83
C LEU A 153 -6.56 5.82 -2.14
N PHE A 154 -7.44 5.41 -3.05
CA PHE A 154 -7.08 4.83 -4.34
C PHE A 154 -7.60 5.61 -5.55
N ARG A 155 -8.06 6.86 -5.36
CA ARG A 155 -8.74 7.61 -6.42
C ARG A 155 -7.83 7.97 -7.59
N ALA A 156 -6.59 8.38 -7.30
CA ALA A 156 -5.59 8.75 -8.30
C ALA A 156 -4.29 8.00 -8.02
N VAL A 157 -3.87 7.14 -8.94
CA VAL A 157 -2.67 6.31 -8.80
C VAL A 157 -1.59 6.77 -9.75
N LEU A 158 -0.36 6.99 -9.22
CA LEU A 158 0.83 7.22 -10.01
C LEU A 158 1.56 5.89 -10.21
N VAL A 159 1.92 5.60 -11.44
CA VAL A 159 2.68 4.42 -11.86
C VAL A 159 4.00 4.90 -12.47
N PRO A 160 5.13 4.80 -11.76
CA PRO A 160 6.44 4.94 -12.35
C PRO A 160 6.65 3.88 -13.44
N TYR A 161 7.00 4.31 -14.63
CA TYR A 161 7.16 3.43 -15.79
C TYR A 161 8.54 3.62 -16.43
N ASP A 162 9.17 2.54 -16.87
CA ASP A 162 10.50 2.53 -17.49
C ASP A 162 10.64 1.52 -18.64
N GLY A 163 9.50 0.99 -19.11
CA GLY A 163 9.49 -0.04 -20.17
C GLY A 163 9.89 -1.44 -19.70
N SER A 164 10.25 -1.62 -18.44
CA SER A 164 10.66 -2.92 -17.90
C SER A 164 9.49 -3.91 -17.77
N THR A 165 9.83 -5.20 -17.66
CA THR A 165 8.83 -6.25 -17.38
C THR A 165 8.07 -5.97 -16.08
N ALA A 166 8.73 -5.40 -15.08
CA ALA A 166 8.11 -5.03 -13.81
C ALA A 166 7.10 -3.89 -13.97
N ALA A 167 7.45 -2.87 -14.75
CA ALA A 167 6.55 -1.77 -15.05
C ALA A 167 5.34 -2.25 -15.85
N ASN A 168 5.54 -3.14 -16.85
CA ASN A 168 4.45 -3.75 -17.61
C ASN A 168 3.54 -4.62 -16.73
N PHE A 169 4.12 -5.42 -15.82
CA PHE A 169 3.34 -6.17 -14.84
C PHE A 169 2.49 -5.24 -13.97
N LEU A 170 3.06 -4.13 -13.50
CA LEU A 170 2.34 -3.16 -12.68
C LEU A 170 1.17 -2.51 -13.44
N VAL A 171 1.39 -2.10 -14.69
CA VAL A 171 0.34 -1.56 -15.57
C VAL A 171 -0.81 -2.57 -15.68
N GLU A 172 -0.50 -3.84 -15.93
CA GLU A 172 -1.52 -4.89 -16.02
C GLU A 172 -2.30 -5.08 -14.70
N GLN A 173 -1.62 -5.00 -13.54
CA GLN A 173 -2.30 -5.04 -12.24
C GLN A 173 -3.27 -3.88 -12.05
N ILE A 174 -2.88 -2.66 -12.40
CA ILE A 174 -3.74 -1.47 -12.33
C ILE A 174 -4.94 -1.60 -13.28
N LYS A 175 -4.72 -2.10 -14.50
CA LYS A 175 -5.78 -2.38 -15.47
C LYS A 175 -6.80 -3.39 -14.93
N GLN A 176 -6.34 -4.50 -14.37
CA GLN A 176 -7.21 -5.53 -13.78
C GLN A 176 -8.02 -4.98 -12.59
N LEU A 177 -7.41 -4.14 -11.74
CA LEU A 177 -8.11 -3.49 -10.65
C LEU A 177 -9.20 -2.52 -11.15
N ALA A 178 -8.92 -1.77 -12.22
CA ALA A 178 -9.89 -0.87 -12.83
C ALA A 178 -11.08 -1.64 -13.45
N GLN A 179 -10.81 -2.75 -14.10
CA GLN A 179 -11.85 -3.60 -14.72
C GLN A 179 -12.75 -4.32 -13.69
N LYS A 180 -12.20 -4.67 -12.53
CA LYS A 180 -12.96 -5.38 -11.47
C LYS A 180 -13.85 -4.46 -10.63
N GLN A 181 -13.63 -3.16 -10.63
CA GLN A 181 -14.42 -2.25 -9.80
C GLN A 181 -15.84 -2.07 -10.37
N THR A 182 -16.84 -2.13 -9.50
CA THR A 182 -18.24 -1.83 -9.84
C THR A 182 -18.53 -0.33 -9.78
N ASP A 183 -17.89 0.35 -8.83
CA ASP A 183 -17.94 1.78 -8.64
C ASP A 183 -16.57 2.39 -8.95
N ARG A 184 -16.53 3.63 -9.42
CA ARG A 184 -15.28 4.29 -9.86
C ARG A 184 -14.45 4.81 -8.68
N PHE A 185 -13.89 3.91 -7.88
CA PHE A 185 -12.98 4.28 -6.78
C PHE A 185 -11.56 4.57 -7.27
N LEU A 186 -11.11 3.91 -8.31
CA LEU A 186 -9.93 4.25 -9.09
C LEU A 186 -10.40 5.04 -10.31
N GLU A 187 -10.21 6.33 -10.30
CA GLU A 187 -10.68 7.24 -11.35
C GLU A 187 -9.55 7.58 -12.34
N ARG A 188 -8.33 7.81 -11.80
CA ARG A 188 -7.22 8.36 -12.57
C ARG A 188 -5.94 7.57 -12.38
N CYS A 189 -5.19 7.41 -13.48
CA CYS A 189 -3.84 6.86 -13.49
C CYS A 189 -2.88 7.85 -14.17
N VAL A 190 -1.78 8.16 -13.51
CA VAL A 190 -0.68 8.92 -14.08
C VAL A 190 0.47 7.95 -14.36
N LEU A 191 0.85 7.81 -15.63
CA LEU A 191 2.03 7.07 -16.05
C LEU A 191 3.20 8.05 -16.16
N SER A 192 4.19 7.95 -15.29
CA SER A 192 5.34 8.83 -15.30
C SER A 192 6.60 8.08 -15.67
N TRP A 193 7.24 8.49 -16.76
CA TRP A 193 8.53 7.97 -17.22
C TRP A 193 9.61 9.02 -17.05
N VAL A 194 10.60 8.72 -16.24
CA VAL A 194 11.74 9.59 -16.01
C VAL A 194 12.98 8.99 -16.69
N THR A 195 13.57 9.72 -17.62
CA THR A 195 14.77 9.30 -18.34
C THR A 195 16.00 10.08 -17.86
N GLY A 196 17.19 9.47 -17.97
CA GLY A 196 18.46 10.17 -17.76
C GLY A 196 18.86 11.05 -18.95
N ASP A 197 18.37 10.69 -20.14
CA ASP A 197 18.67 11.33 -21.40
C ASP A 197 17.47 12.12 -21.94
N ILE A 198 17.63 12.72 -23.13
CA ILE A 198 16.52 13.41 -23.81
C ILE A 198 15.46 12.35 -24.18
N PRO A 199 14.19 12.57 -23.81
CA PRO A 199 13.10 11.67 -24.18
C PRO A 199 13.01 11.40 -25.67
N THR A 200 12.83 10.15 -26.05
CA THR A 200 12.77 9.71 -27.44
C THR A 200 11.32 9.55 -27.92
N GLN A 201 11.14 9.54 -29.25
CA GLN A 201 9.83 9.27 -29.85
C GLN A 201 9.33 7.84 -29.51
N THR A 202 10.23 6.87 -29.32
CA THR A 202 9.88 5.50 -28.95
C THR A 202 9.23 5.44 -27.56
N GLU A 203 9.77 6.17 -26.59
CA GLU A 203 9.21 6.27 -25.24
C GLU A 203 7.84 6.94 -25.25
N GLN A 204 7.69 8.02 -26.05
CA GLN A 204 6.41 8.70 -26.22
C GLN A 204 5.34 7.79 -26.82
N ASN A 205 5.68 7.04 -27.88
CA ASN A 205 4.76 6.11 -28.52
C ASN A 205 4.34 4.99 -27.56
N LEU A 206 5.29 4.42 -26.81
CA LEU A 206 4.99 3.35 -25.87
C LEU A 206 4.05 3.83 -24.73
N LEU A 207 4.28 5.02 -24.20
CA LEU A 207 3.35 5.61 -23.22
C LEU A 207 1.97 5.87 -23.81
N ALA A 208 1.89 6.30 -25.06
CA ALA A 208 0.63 6.53 -25.77
C ALA A 208 -0.17 5.22 -25.95
N ASP A 209 0.51 4.13 -26.33
CA ASP A 209 -0.12 2.82 -26.48
C ASP A 209 -0.68 2.29 -25.14
N ILE A 210 0.10 2.41 -24.06
CA ILE A 210 -0.34 2.01 -22.72
C ILE A 210 -1.49 2.88 -22.24
N LYS A 211 -1.45 4.18 -22.52
CA LYS A 211 -2.56 5.09 -22.19
C LYS A 211 -3.87 4.60 -22.81
N VAL A 212 -3.88 4.31 -24.11
CA VAL A 212 -5.07 3.79 -24.83
C VAL A 212 -5.58 2.50 -24.19
N ASP A 213 -4.67 1.59 -23.83
CA ASP A 213 -5.02 0.32 -23.20
C ASP A 213 -5.64 0.49 -21.79
N LEU A 214 -5.14 1.42 -20.99
CA LEU A 214 -5.71 1.73 -19.66
C LEU A 214 -7.02 2.53 -19.76
N GLU A 215 -7.15 3.44 -20.74
CA GLU A 215 -8.40 4.17 -20.99
C GLU A 215 -9.53 3.24 -21.40
N ALA A 216 -9.22 2.13 -22.10
CA ALA A 216 -10.18 1.08 -22.40
C ALA A 216 -10.71 0.36 -21.15
N ALA A 217 -10.03 0.47 -20.01
CA ALA A 217 -10.47 0.00 -18.69
C ALA A 217 -11.25 1.07 -17.89
N ASN A 218 -11.75 2.12 -18.55
CA ASN A 218 -12.49 3.25 -17.96
C ASN A 218 -11.69 4.11 -16.96
N LEU A 219 -10.37 4.20 -17.12
CA LEU A 219 -9.50 5.12 -16.38
C LEU A 219 -9.32 6.44 -17.14
N GLN A 220 -9.20 7.54 -16.40
CA GLN A 220 -8.60 8.76 -16.95
C GLN A 220 -7.08 8.60 -16.86
N VAL A 221 -6.38 8.65 -18.00
CA VAL A 221 -4.93 8.42 -18.03
C VAL A 221 -4.18 9.66 -18.50
N THR A 222 -3.25 10.11 -17.66
CA THR A 222 -2.27 11.14 -18.01
C THR A 222 -0.90 10.48 -18.15
N THR A 223 -0.16 10.87 -19.19
CA THR A 223 1.23 10.45 -19.38
C THR A 223 2.16 11.62 -19.10
N ASP A 224 3.20 11.37 -18.33
CA ASP A 224 4.25 12.32 -18.00
C ASP A 224 5.60 11.73 -18.40
N LEU A 225 6.32 12.42 -19.26
CA LEU A 225 7.63 12.00 -19.75
C LEU A 225 8.61 13.15 -19.56
N ARG A 226 9.58 12.95 -18.69
CA ARG A 226 10.54 13.99 -18.33
C ARG A 226 11.96 13.47 -18.16
N ARG A 227 12.90 14.39 -18.16
CA ARG A 227 14.30 14.10 -17.86
C ARG A 227 14.63 14.51 -16.43
N GLY A 228 15.33 13.64 -15.70
CA GLY A 228 15.76 13.97 -14.34
C GLY A 228 16.19 12.78 -13.50
N THR A 229 16.21 12.98 -12.19
CA THR A 229 16.45 11.91 -11.22
C THR A 229 15.12 11.25 -10.86
N PRO A 230 14.94 9.94 -11.11
CA PRO A 230 13.65 9.27 -10.98
C PRO A 230 12.90 9.56 -9.68
N LEU A 231 13.58 9.49 -8.53
CA LEU A 231 12.92 9.73 -7.25
C LEU A 231 12.38 11.14 -7.12
N THR A 232 13.19 12.14 -7.48
CA THR A 232 12.81 13.56 -7.38
C THR A 232 11.62 13.87 -8.27
N GLU A 233 11.70 13.46 -9.55
CA GLU A 233 10.65 13.72 -10.53
C GLU A 233 9.33 13.00 -10.17
N ILE A 234 9.40 11.74 -9.74
CA ILE A 234 8.20 10.98 -9.32
C ILE A 234 7.52 11.62 -8.12
N LEU A 235 8.28 12.11 -7.14
CA LEU A 235 7.73 12.81 -5.98
C LEU A 235 7.09 14.15 -6.34
N GLU A 236 7.70 14.88 -7.29
CA GLU A 236 7.16 16.12 -7.82
C GLU A 236 5.84 15.88 -8.58
N VAL A 237 5.81 14.90 -9.49
CA VAL A 237 4.58 14.50 -10.20
C VAL A 237 3.48 14.10 -9.20
N ALA A 238 3.83 13.32 -8.18
CA ALA A 238 2.86 12.89 -7.18
C ALA A 238 2.22 14.06 -6.45
N GLN A 239 2.97 15.13 -6.20
CA GLN A 239 2.47 16.34 -5.56
C GLN A 239 1.66 17.21 -6.52
N MET A 240 2.17 17.48 -7.72
CA MET A 240 1.51 18.34 -8.72
C MET A 240 0.21 17.74 -9.23
N GLU A 241 0.17 16.43 -9.39
CA GLU A 241 -0.99 15.68 -9.89
C GLU A 241 -1.94 15.22 -8.76
N GLU A 242 -1.76 15.69 -7.53
CA GLU A 242 -2.60 15.34 -6.38
C GLU A 242 -2.83 13.82 -6.22
N ILE A 243 -1.75 13.05 -6.30
CA ILE A 243 -1.79 11.59 -6.30
C ILE A 243 -2.20 11.05 -4.92
N SER A 244 -3.19 10.16 -4.90
CA SER A 244 -3.64 9.48 -3.69
C SER A 244 -2.67 8.38 -3.25
N THR A 245 -2.10 7.64 -4.22
CA THR A 245 -1.23 6.49 -3.97
C THR A 245 -0.22 6.33 -5.10
N ILE A 246 1.04 6.03 -4.77
CA ILE A 246 2.07 5.65 -5.75
C ILE A 246 2.15 4.13 -5.78
N ALA A 247 1.95 3.53 -6.95
CA ALA A 247 2.04 2.08 -7.13
C ALA A 247 3.43 1.69 -7.64
N ILE A 248 4.02 0.67 -7.04
CA ILE A 248 5.33 0.11 -7.43
C ILE A 248 5.32 -1.41 -7.41
N SER A 249 6.25 -2.04 -8.11
CA SER A 249 6.47 -3.48 -8.08
C SER A 249 7.97 -3.80 -8.05
N THR A 250 8.34 -4.96 -7.48
CA THR A 250 9.72 -5.49 -7.55
C THR A 250 9.87 -6.58 -8.59
N GLY A 251 9.00 -6.66 -9.59
CA GLY A 251 9.10 -7.72 -10.60
C GLY A 251 10.38 -7.62 -11.45
N THR A 252 11.15 -8.68 -11.48
CA THR A 252 12.07 -9.14 -12.54
C THR A 252 13.06 -8.13 -13.14
N ILE A 253 13.81 -7.41 -12.34
CA ILE A 253 14.99 -6.69 -12.82
C ILE A 253 16.22 -7.53 -12.42
N GLY A 254 17.12 -7.80 -13.36
CA GLY A 254 18.33 -8.60 -13.17
C GLY A 254 19.15 -8.15 -11.95
N LYS A 255 19.98 -9.03 -11.40
CA LYS A 255 20.66 -8.88 -10.09
C LYS A 255 21.26 -7.49 -9.78
N PHE A 256 21.63 -6.74 -10.78
CA PHE A 256 22.18 -5.38 -10.61
C PHE A 256 21.08 -4.32 -10.44
N GLN A 257 19.95 -4.50 -11.08
CA GLN A 257 18.79 -3.62 -11.03
C GLN A 257 17.93 -3.87 -9.78
N GLU A 258 17.90 -5.09 -9.22
CA GLU A 258 17.23 -5.39 -7.94
C GLU A 258 17.75 -4.51 -6.80
N TRP A 259 19.04 -4.22 -6.78
CA TRP A 259 19.64 -3.35 -5.75
C TRP A 259 19.23 -1.89 -5.91
N ILE A 260 19.19 -1.37 -7.14
CA ILE A 260 18.78 0.01 -7.46
C ILE A 260 17.29 0.20 -7.18
N MET A 261 16.44 -0.76 -7.57
CA MET A 261 15.01 -0.69 -7.31
C MET A 261 14.68 -0.87 -5.82
N ALA A 262 15.41 -1.70 -5.10
CA ALA A 262 15.28 -1.79 -3.65
C ALA A 262 15.64 -0.47 -2.96
N SER A 263 16.65 0.25 -3.43
CA SER A 263 16.99 1.57 -2.91
C SER A 263 15.94 2.62 -3.30
N PHE A 264 15.45 2.63 -4.54
CA PHE A 264 14.37 3.51 -4.99
C PHE A 264 13.09 3.33 -4.17
N ALA A 265 12.63 2.07 -4.00
CA ALA A 265 11.45 1.77 -3.20
C ALA A 265 11.62 2.22 -1.73
N ALA A 266 12.79 1.97 -1.13
CA ALA A 266 13.07 2.38 0.24
C ALA A 266 13.12 3.91 0.40
N GLU A 267 13.74 4.61 -0.55
CA GLU A 267 13.77 6.07 -0.53
C GLU A 267 12.39 6.68 -0.82
N LEU A 268 11.64 6.09 -1.75
CA LEU A 268 10.24 6.48 -2.01
C LEU A 268 9.40 6.35 -0.75
N LEU A 269 9.45 5.21 -0.06
CA LEU A 269 8.76 4.98 1.21
C LEU A 269 9.16 5.98 2.30
N ARG A 270 10.41 6.41 2.32
CA ARG A 270 10.92 7.39 3.27
C ARG A 270 10.49 8.82 2.96
N MET A 271 10.43 9.19 1.67
CA MET A 271 10.25 10.57 1.23
C MET A 271 8.83 10.91 0.77
N SER A 272 8.05 9.91 0.32
CA SER A 272 6.73 10.14 -0.22
C SER A 272 5.75 10.70 0.83
N TRP A 273 4.98 11.70 0.44
CA TRP A 273 3.81 12.20 1.16
C TRP A 273 2.55 11.38 0.86
N SER A 274 2.55 10.64 -0.23
CA SER A 274 1.46 9.74 -0.60
C SER A 274 1.73 8.32 -0.11
N PRO A 275 0.70 7.53 0.20
CA PRO A 275 0.80 6.10 0.41
C PRO A 275 1.51 5.40 -0.74
N VAL A 276 2.21 4.30 -0.45
CA VAL A 276 2.88 3.48 -1.46
C VAL A 276 2.22 2.11 -1.51
N LEU A 277 1.66 1.78 -2.66
CA LEU A 277 1.06 0.47 -2.95
C LEU A 277 2.09 -0.42 -3.65
N PHE A 278 2.55 -1.41 -2.96
CA PHE A 278 3.55 -2.36 -3.42
C PHE A 278 2.88 -3.63 -3.93
N PHE A 279 3.14 -3.99 -5.19
CA PHE A 279 2.71 -5.24 -5.79
C PHE A 279 3.86 -6.26 -5.72
N PRO A 280 3.75 -7.31 -4.89
CA PRO A 280 4.72 -8.39 -4.90
C PRO A 280 4.73 -9.09 -6.26
N PRO A 281 5.87 -9.67 -6.67
CA PRO A 281 5.96 -10.39 -7.94
C PRO A 281 5.01 -11.58 -7.95
N SER A 282 4.41 -11.87 -9.11
CA SER A 282 3.71 -13.14 -9.34
C SER A 282 4.71 -14.30 -9.23
N ARG A 283 4.37 -15.31 -8.46
CA ARG A 283 5.16 -16.55 -8.36
C ARG A 283 4.87 -17.47 -9.53
#